data_f721c1470b35fdfcc66cf9318f3f7a95
#
_entry.id   f721c1470b35fdfcc66cf9318f3f7a95
#
_cell.length_a   1.000
_cell.length_b   1.000
_cell.length_c   1.000
_cell.angle_alpha   90.00
_cell.angle_beta   90.00
_cell.angle_gamma   90.00
#
_symmetry.space_group_name_H-M   'P 1'
#
loop_
_entity.id
_entity.type
_entity.pdbx_description
1 polymer ?
#
loop_
_entity_poly.entity_id
_entity_poly.type
_entity_poly.pdbx_seq_one_letter_code
_entity_poly.pdbx_strand_id
1 'polypeptide(L)'
;PEDSDRLFYKMPWWKKVIVMAGGPTVNILIAFFIFWGVFATYGQRTVEPDAGQPVIDEVSQCVIPYVDNRTTCLDSDPVSPAAQAGLEPGDVITTFNGTAITDWDQLRALIRGNEDGTAVIGYERDGQQLSGTTSTTVEARPTSQTDQTLRQVGFLGVTPTSHVAVETGGPVYTVQQMGTMAGQTVKALATLPVKVYGVGEAIVGVKERAADSPVSIVGGGRLAGETVSQEGFPVVEKTVFLLMLIAGFNLFIGLFNFIPLLPLDGGHIAGALWEAVRRGFARLRGRPDPGYVDVAKLLPIAYCVASVLLVMGVVLIVGDLVVPLHIES
;
A
#
# COMPACT_ATOMS: atom_id res chain seq x y z
N PRO A 1 -22.57 -12.46 45.58
CA PRO A 1 -21.87 -13.76 45.67
C PRO A 1 -22.25 -14.68 44.51
N GLU A 2 -23.50 -14.62 43.97
CA GLU A 2 -23.98 -15.54 42.92
C GLU A 2 -23.43 -15.33 41.54
N ASP A 3 -22.88 -14.16 41.24
CA ASP A 3 -22.30 -13.85 39.91
C ASP A 3 -20.78 -14.07 39.79
N SER A 4 -20.16 -14.65 40.83
CA SER A 4 -18.70 -14.85 40.84
C SER A 4 -18.19 -15.75 39.71
N ASP A 5 -19.03 -16.66 39.18
CA ASP A 5 -18.64 -17.58 38.11
C ASP A 5 -18.88 -17.03 36.70
N ARG A 6 -19.56 -15.88 36.60
CA ARG A 6 -19.82 -15.16 35.33
C ARG A 6 -18.76 -14.09 35.02
N LEU A 7 -17.79 -13.87 35.91
CA LEU A 7 -16.76 -12.86 35.73
C LEU A 7 -15.86 -13.24 34.58
N PHE A 8 -15.68 -12.32 33.61
CA PHE A 8 -14.88 -12.51 32.37
C PHE A 8 -13.48 -13.04 32.65
N TYR A 9 -12.80 -12.53 33.67
CA TYR A 9 -11.42 -12.96 34.00
C TYR A 9 -11.32 -14.41 34.48
N LYS A 10 -12.43 -15.00 34.99
CA LYS A 10 -12.51 -16.41 35.42
C LYS A 10 -12.85 -17.37 34.28
N MET A 11 -13.26 -16.87 33.13
CA MET A 11 -13.55 -17.72 31.98
C MET A 11 -12.32 -18.48 31.51
N PRO A 12 -12.46 -19.69 30.95
CA PRO A 12 -11.35 -20.40 30.33
C PRO A 12 -10.78 -19.58 29.18
N TRP A 13 -9.47 -19.67 28.98
CA TRP A 13 -8.71 -18.85 28.02
C TRP A 13 -9.31 -18.82 26.62
N TRP A 14 -9.80 -19.94 26.10
CA TRP A 14 -10.40 -20.03 24.76
C TRP A 14 -11.70 -19.23 24.62
N LYS A 15 -12.53 -19.17 25.69
CA LYS A 15 -13.74 -18.32 25.69
C LYS A 15 -13.35 -16.84 25.68
N LYS A 16 -12.31 -16.46 26.42
CA LYS A 16 -11.77 -15.08 26.39
C LYS A 16 -11.32 -14.71 24.99
N VAL A 17 -10.58 -15.61 24.30
CA VAL A 17 -10.13 -15.39 22.92
C VAL A 17 -11.31 -15.23 21.97
N ILE A 18 -12.33 -16.10 22.03
CA ILE A 18 -13.50 -16.00 21.16
C ILE A 18 -14.25 -14.68 21.35
N VAL A 19 -14.47 -14.27 22.60
CA VAL A 19 -15.19 -13.02 22.90
C VAL A 19 -14.40 -11.81 22.37
N MET A 20 -13.09 -11.76 22.63
CA MET A 20 -12.24 -10.62 22.19
C MET A 20 -11.97 -10.62 20.68
N ALA A 21 -11.86 -11.79 20.05
CA ALA A 21 -11.68 -11.88 18.60
C ALA A 21 -12.98 -11.60 17.82
N GLY A 22 -14.15 -11.58 18.48
CA GLY A 22 -15.45 -11.41 17.82
C GLY A 22 -15.54 -10.12 17.01
N GLY A 23 -15.21 -8.97 17.62
CA GLY A 23 -15.22 -7.66 16.95
C GLY A 23 -14.30 -7.60 15.73
N PRO A 24 -13.00 -7.85 15.89
CA PRO A 24 -12.06 -7.88 14.76
C PRO A 24 -12.46 -8.83 13.65
N THR A 25 -12.95 -10.03 14.00
CA THR A 25 -13.40 -11.03 13.02
C THR A 25 -14.60 -10.54 12.21
N VAL A 26 -15.57 -9.89 12.84
CA VAL A 26 -16.73 -9.32 12.13
C VAL A 26 -16.28 -8.26 11.13
N ASN A 27 -15.35 -7.39 11.49
CA ASN A 27 -14.82 -6.39 10.57
C ASN A 27 -14.12 -7.04 9.36
N ILE A 28 -13.33 -8.10 9.58
CA ILE A 28 -12.69 -8.84 8.48
C ILE A 28 -13.74 -9.53 7.59
N LEU A 29 -14.82 -10.09 8.18
CA LEU A 29 -15.90 -10.70 7.40
C LEU A 29 -16.66 -9.66 6.57
N ILE A 30 -16.96 -8.48 7.13
CA ILE A 30 -17.58 -7.39 6.38
C ILE A 30 -16.69 -6.99 5.19
N ALA A 31 -15.40 -6.80 5.44
CA ALA A 31 -14.43 -6.50 4.38
C ALA A 31 -14.43 -7.59 3.30
N PHE A 32 -14.40 -8.87 3.71
CA PHE A 32 -14.41 -10.00 2.78
C PHE A 32 -15.65 -9.98 1.88
N PHE A 33 -16.85 -9.82 2.44
CA PHE A 33 -18.07 -9.87 1.63
C PHE A 33 -18.18 -8.68 0.67
N ILE A 34 -17.73 -7.48 1.08
CA ILE A 34 -17.72 -6.31 0.21
C ILE A 34 -16.68 -6.50 -0.91
N PHE A 35 -15.43 -6.88 -0.60
CA PHE A 35 -14.41 -7.15 -1.60
C PHE A 35 -14.83 -8.26 -2.56
N TRP A 36 -15.39 -9.36 -2.05
CA TRP A 36 -15.88 -10.43 -2.89
C TRP A 36 -16.99 -9.96 -3.83
N GLY A 37 -17.97 -9.21 -3.34
CA GLY A 37 -19.01 -8.63 -4.17
C GLY A 37 -18.45 -7.75 -5.29
N VAL A 38 -17.50 -6.88 -4.97
CA VAL A 38 -16.85 -5.99 -5.96
C VAL A 38 -16.01 -6.79 -6.95
N PHE A 39 -15.14 -7.70 -6.49
CA PHE A 39 -14.26 -8.47 -7.38
C PHE A 39 -15.04 -9.45 -8.27
N ALA A 40 -16.15 -10.00 -7.79
CA ALA A 40 -16.99 -10.90 -8.57
C ALA A 40 -17.82 -10.19 -9.65
N THR A 41 -18.20 -8.93 -9.43
CA THR A 41 -19.14 -8.20 -10.32
C THR A 41 -18.46 -7.14 -11.18
N TYR A 42 -17.60 -6.31 -10.56
CA TYR A 42 -16.92 -5.20 -11.22
C TYR A 42 -15.48 -5.57 -11.62
N GLY A 43 -14.85 -6.47 -10.87
CA GLY A 43 -13.46 -6.85 -11.02
C GLY A 43 -12.48 -5.83 -10.43
N GLN A 44 -11.21 -6.20 -10.46
CA GLN A 44 -10.09 -5.32 -10.17
C GLN A 44 -9.52 -4.83 -11.50
N ARG A 45 -9.41 -3.51 -11.66
CA ARG A 45 -8.80 -2.90 -12.83
C ARG A 45 -7.30 -2.73 -12.58
N THR A 46 -6.49 -3.31 -13.45
CA THR A 46 -5.04 -3.15 -13.48
C THR A 46 -4.65 -2.52 -14.81
N VAL A 47 -3.69 -1.61 -14.77
CA VAL A 47 -3.10 -1.07 -16.00
C VAL A 47 -1.92 -1.96 -16.35
N GLU A 48 -2.04 -2.65 -17.47
CA GLU A 48 -1.02 -3.58 -17.95
C GLU A 48 -0.44 -3.09 -19.28
N PRO A 49 0.86 -3.19 -19.51
CA PRO A 49 1.45 -2.94 -20.81
C PRO A 49 0.81 -3.84 -21.86
N ASP A 50 0.63 -3.33 -23.06
CA ASP A 50 0.11 -4.12 -24.17
C ASP A 50 1.02 -5.31 -24.45
N ALA A 51 0.41 -6.47 -24.71
CA ALA A 51 1.15 -7.68 -25.05
C ALA A 51 1.82 -7.54 -26.42
N GLY A 52 3.05 -8.04 -26.53
CA GLY A 52 3.83 -8.01 -27.77
C GLY A 52 4.98 -7.01 -27.75
N GLN A 53 5.36 -6.53 -28.92
CA GLN A 53 6.48 -5.61 -29.04
C GLN A 53 6.20 -4.29 -28.31
N PRO A 54 7.20 -3.71 -27.61
CA PRO A 54 7.00 -2.49 -26.83
C PRO A 54 6.73 -1.28 -27.73
N VAL A 55 5.51 -0.80 -27.69
CA VAL A 55 5.10 0.48 -28.31
C VAL A 55 5.19 1.58 -27.26
N ILE A 56 5.82 2.69 -27.61
CA ILE A 56 5.93 3.86 -26.72
C ILE A 56 4.62 4.66 -26.76
N ASP A 57 4.02 4.88 -25.62
CA ASP A 57 2.89 5.80 -25.47
C ASP A 57 3.36 7.24 -25.24
N GLU A 58 4.35 7.41 -24.33
CA GLU A 58 4.87 8.71 -23.97
C GLU A 58 6.38 8.68 -23.79
N VAL A 59 7.03 9.78 -24.17
CA VAL A 59 8.46 10.04 -23.94
C VAL A 59 8.61 11.21 -22.98
N SER A 60 9.18 10.92 -21.81
CA SER A 60 9.51 11.95 -20.81
C SER A 60 10.56 12.92 -21.41
N GLN A 61 10.28 14.22 -21.36
CA GLN A 61 11.22 15.22 -21.87
C GLN A 61 12.41 15.44 -20.95
N CYS A 62 12.25 15.22 -19.66
CA CYS A 62 13.25 15.43 -18.63
C CYS A 62 13.30 14.26 -17.64
N VAL A 63 14.38 14.19 -16.87
CA VAL A 63 14.53 13.26 -15.76
C VAL A 63 14.06 13.95 -14.49
N ILE A 64 12.94 13.47 -13.94
CA ILE A 64 12.41 13.94 -12.66
C ILE A 64 12.74 12.91 -11.59
N PRO A 65 13.43 13.28 -10.48
CA PRO A 65 13.66 12.37 -9.36
C PRO A 65 12.33 11.87 -8.80
N TYR A 66 12.22 10.56 -8.59
CA TYR A 66 10.96 9.93 -8.11
C TYR A 66 10.48 10.52 -6.79
N VAL A 67 11.42 10.98 -5.95
CA VAL A 67 11.11 11.55 -4.64
C VAL A 67 10.48 12.95 -4.70
N ASP A 68 10.61 13.66 -5.83
CA ASP A 68 10.06 15.01 -6.00
C ASP A 68 8.54 15.01 -6.23
N ASN A 69 7.98 13.86 -6.60
CA ASN A 69 6.54 13.65 -6.79
C ASN A 69 5.85 14.69 -7.68
N ARG A 70 6.56 15.19 -8.70
CA ARG A 70 6.06 16.15 -9.70
C ARG A 70 5.99 15.50 -11.07
N THR A 71 5.12 16.00 -11.92
CA THR A 71 4.89 15.51 -13.29
C THR A 71 5.40 16.48 -14.36
N THR A 72 5.73 17.72 -13.98
CA THR A 72 6.18 18.76 -14.91
C THR A 72 7.68 18.98 -14.81
N CYS A 73 8.32 19.14 -15.98
CA CYS A 73 9.73 19.47 -16.05
C CYS A 73 10.01 20.90 -15.55
N LEU A 74 11.14 21.07 -14.89
CA LEU A 74 11.75 22.37 -14.60
C LEU A 74 12.90 22.62 -15.58
N ASP A 75 13.26 23.89 -15.80
CA ASP A 75 14.39 24.26 -16.65
C ASP A 75 15.73 23.71 -16.16
N SER A 76 15.83 23.36 -14.89
CA SER A 76 17.00 22.75 -14.26
C SER A 76 17.12 21.24 -14.47
N ASP A 77 16.05 20.56 -14.91
CA ASP A 77 16.05 19.11 -15.04
C ASP A 77 16.84 18.68 -16.28
N PRO A 78 17.63 17.61 -16.18
CA PRO A 78 18.34 17.10 -17.34
C PRO A 78 17.37 16.50 -18.36
N VAL A 79 17.68 16.65 -19.65
CA VAL A 79 16.91 16.02 -20.74
C VAL A 79 16.93 14.50 -20.56
N SER A 80 15.79 13.85 -20.79
CA SER A 80 15.70 12.40 -20.63
C SER A 80 16.55 11.67 -21.69
N PRO A 81 17.10 10.49 -21.37
CA PRO A 81 17.80 9.67 -22.34
C PRO A 81 16.97 9.30 -23.57
N ALA A 82 15.67 9.07 -23.42
CA ALA A 82 14.77 8.75 -24.53
C ALA A 82 14.62 9.94 -25.49
N ALA A 83 14.43 11.14 -24.96
CA ALA A 83 14.37 12.36 -25.77
C ALA A 83 15.71 12.63 -26.48
N GLN A 84 16.86 12.39 -25.81
CA GLN A 84 18.17 12.50 -26.43
C GLN A 84 18.40 11.50 -27.57
N ALA A 85 17.83 10.26 -27.44
CA ALA A 85 17.87 9.25 -28.49
C ALA A 85 16.93 9.56 -29.67
N GLY A 86 16.09 10.58 -29.57
CA GLY A 86 15.11 10.95 -30.60
C GLY A 86 13.91 10.00 -30.68
N LEU A 87 13.59 9.32 -29.58
CA LEU A 87 12.39 8.48 -29.49
C LEU A 87 11.14 9.35 -29.43
N GLU A 88 10.04 8.87 -30.03
CA GLU A 88 8.77 9.55 -30.09
C GLU A 88 7.62 8.60 -29.71
N PRO A 89 6.47 9.13 -29.28
CA PRO A 89 5.26 8.33 -29.13
C PRO A 89 4.89 7.59 -30.42
N GLY A 90 4.52 6.31 -30.31
CA GLY A 90 4.23 5.44 -31.43
C GLY A 90 5.41 4.59 -31.93
N ASP A 91 6.63 4.88 -31.50
CA ASP A 91 7.80 4.04 -31.82
C ASP A 91 7.64 2.63 -31.23
N VAL A 92 8.01 1.63 -32.01
CA VAL A 92 8.07 0.22 -31.58
C VAL A 92 9.52 -0.16 -31.32
N ILE A 93 9.89 -0.42 -30.08
CA ILE A 93 11.28 -0.80 -29.74
C ILE A 93 11.53 -2.24 -30.22
N THR A 94 12.53 -2.40 -31.07
CA THR A 94 12.90 -3.69 -31.66
C THR A 94 14.16 -4.29 -31.06
N THR A 95 15.14 -3.44 -30.67
CA THR A 95 16.38 -3.90 -30.04
C THR A 95 16.86 -2.93 -28.95
N PHE A 96 17.55 -3.47 -27.95
CA PHE A 96 18.27 -2.71 -26.94
C PHE A 96 19.66 -3.29 -26.75
N ASN A 97 20.71 -2.51 -27.03
CA ASN A 97 22.12 -2.95 -27.03
C ASN A 97 22.35 -4.24 -27.83
N GLY A 98 21.69 -4.36 -28.99
CA GLY A 98 21.81 -5.53 -29.87
C GLY A 98 20.96 -6.74 -29.44
N THR A 99 20.27 -6.70 -28.29
CA THR A 99 19.34 -7.72 -27.86
C THR A 99 17.97 -7.45 -28.48
N ALA A 100 17.39 -8.41 -29.20
CA ALA A 100 16.05 -8.29 -29.74
C ALA A 100 15.02 -8.27 -28.61
N ILE A 101 14.05 -7.37 -28.69
CA ILE A 101 13.01 -7.15 -27.67
C ILE A 101 11.71 -7.74 -28.16
N THR A 102 11.09 -8.55 -27.31
CA THR A 102 9.80 -9.20 -27.57
C THR A 102 8.64 -8.62 -26.78
N ASP A 103 8.94 -8.06 -25.62
CA ASP A 103 7.95 -7.53 -24.70
C ASP A 103 8.52 -6.43 -23.81
N TRP A 104 7.61 -5.73 -23.12
CA TRP A 104 7.94 -4.60 -22.26
C TRP A 104 8.71 -4.98 -21.00
N ASP A 105 8.45 -6.15 -20.44
CA ASP A 105 9.14 -6.58 -19.22
C ASP A 105 10.61 -6.89 -19.48
N GLN A 106 10.90 -7.48 -20.63
CA GLN A 106 12.28 -7.71 -21.11
C GLN A 106 12.98 -6.35 -21.30
N LEU A 107 12.35 -5.40 -22.00
CA LEU A 107 12.91 -4.06 -22.22
C LEU A 107 13.17 -3.35 -20.87
N ARG A 108 12.20 -3.37 -19.97
CA ARG A 108 12.33 -2.78 -18.64
C ARG A 108 13.51 -3.37 -17.87
N ALA A 109 13.65 -4.71 -17.89
CA ALA A 109 14.75 -5.38 -17.20
C ALA A 109 16.13 -4.94 -17.75
N LEU A 110 16.27 -4.83 -19.07
CA LEU A 110 17.49 -4.38 -19.73
C LEU A 110 17.81 -2.92 -19.43
N ILE A 111 16.82 -2.02 -19.49
CA ILE A 111 17.00 -0.60 -19.13
C ILE A 111 17.44 -0.48 -17.67
N ARG A 112 16.77 -1.15 -16.74
CA ARG A 112 17.09 -1.09 -15.30
C ARG A 112 18.48 -1.64 -14.99
N GLY A 113 18.93 -2.66 -15.72
CA GLY A 113 20.25 -3.26 -15.57
C GLY A 113 21.37 -2.51 -16.29
N ASN A 114 21.07 -1.54 -17.15
CA ASN A 114 22.08 -0.80 -17.91
C ASN A 114 22.76 0.33 -17.09
N GLU A 115 22.18 0.67 -15.93
CA GLU A 115 22.65 1.75 -15.04
C GLU A 115 22.93 3.06 -15.83
N ASP A 116 24.17 3.57 -15.84
CA ASP A 116 24.60 4.75 -16.60
C ASP A 116 25.32 4.38 -17.92
N GLY A 117 25.10 3.15 -18.39
CA GLY A 117 25.73 2.61 -19.59
C GLY A 117 25.18 3.20 -20.88
N THR A 118 25.96 3.10 -21.95
CA THR A 118 25.50 3.43 -23.31
C THR A 118 24.30 2.56 -23.68
N ALA A 119 23.29 3.18 -24.28
CA ALA A 119 22.08 2.54 -24.78
C ALA A 119 21.94 2.79 -26.28
N VAL A 120 22.10 1.73 -27.06
CA VAL A 120 21.80 1.71 -28.51
C VAL A 120 20.43 1.07 -28.68
N ILE A 121 19.47 1.87 -29.15
CA ILE A 121 18.06 1.50 -29.23
C ILE A 121 17.67 1.40 -30.68
N GLY A 122 17.29 0.22 -31.14
CA GLY A 122 16.66 0.06 -32.46
C GLY A 122 15.15 0.14 -32.30
N TYR A 123 14.51 0.88 -33.18
CA TYR A 123 13.07 1.07 -33.16
C TYR A 123 12.49 1.19 -34.57
N GLU A 124 11.20 0.92 -34.71
CA GLU A 124 10.47 1.09 -35.95
C GLU A 124 9.52 2.28 -35.83
N ARG A 125 9.56 3.19 -36.77
CA ARG A 125 8.69 4.38 -36.91
C ARG A 125 8.16 4.42 -38.33
N ASP A 126 6.84 4.41 -38.52
CA ASP A 126 6.18 4.41 -39.82
C ASP A 126 6.69 3.32 -40.79
N GLY A 127 7.00 2.14 -40.26
CA GLY A 127 7.53 1.00 -41.04
C GLY A 127 9.03 1.13 -41.40
N GLN A 128 9.74 2.13 -40.89
CA GLN A 128 11.17 2.31 -41.11
C GLN A 128 11.96 1.89 -39.86
N GLN A 129 13.00 1.09 -40.05
CA GLN A 129 13.92 0.72 -38.98
C GLN A 129 14.91 1.87 -38.75
N LEU A 130 14.92 2.38 -37.55
CA LEU A 130 15.76 3.48 -37.09
C LEU A 130 16.59 3.05 -35.87
N SER A 131 17.61 3.84 -35.53
CA SER A 131 18.33 3.61 -34.30
C SER A 131 18.72 4.94 -33.64
N GLY A 132 18.59 4.99 -32.33
CA GLY A 132 19.03 6.08 -31.47
C GLY A 132 20.14 5.60 -30.53
N THR A 133 21.06 6.50 -30.19
CA THR A 133 22.10 6.22 -29.19
C THR A 133 22.06 7.26 -28.11
N THR A 134 22.06 6.82 -26.86
CA THR A 134 22.07 7.66 -25.66
C THR A 134 22.81 6.95 -24.53
N SER A 135 22.78 7.48 -23.33
CA SER A 135 23.17 6.75 -22.12
C SER A 135 22.02 6.78 -21.15
N THR A 136 21.68 5.64 -20.55
CA THR A 136 20.71 5.60 -19.46
C THR A 136 21.22 6.39 -18.25
N THR A 137 20.32 6.98 -17.50
CA THR A 137 20.64 7.71 -16.25
C THR A 137 20.29 6.85 -15.05
N VAL A 138 21.11 6.89 -13.99
CA VAL A 138 20.82 6.17 -12.75
C VAL A 138 19.81 6.96 -11.92
N GLU A 139 18.68 6.34 -11.65
CA GLU A 139 17.60 6.94 -10.87
C GLU A 139 17.10 6.00 -9.77
N ALA A 140 16.70 6.61 -8.63
CA ALA A 140 16.07 5.89 -7.54
C ALA A 140 14.61 5.57 -7.91
N ARG A 141 14.30 4.33 -8.27
CA ARG A 141 12.96 3.92 -8.70
C ARG A 141 12.45 2.75 -7.86
N PRO A 142 11.12 2.63 -7.64
CA PRO A 142 10.55 1.49 -6.96
C PRO A 142 10.92 0.16 -7.63
N THR A 143 11.08 -0.88 -6.84
CA THR A 143 11.40 -2.23 -7.34
C THR A 143 10.25 -2.77 -8.20
N SER A 144 9.00 -2.56 -7.77
CA SER A 144 7.79 -2.92 -8.52
C SER A 144 6.62 -2.04 -8.09
N GLN A 145 5.46 -2.20 -8.72
CA GLN A 145 4.22 -1.51 -8.30
C GLN A 145 3.79 -1.88 -6.87
N THR A 146 4.10 -3.09 -6.43
CA THR A 146 3.76 -3.60 -5.10
C THR A 146 4.88 -3.44 -4.08
N ASP A 147 6.14 -3.27 -4.53
CA ASP A 147 7.31 -3.04 -3.67
C ASP A 147 7.90 -1.67 -3.96
N GLN A 148 7.53 -0.70 -3.13
CA GLN A 148 7.96 0.70 -3.23
C GLN A 148 9.37 0.94 -2.70
N THR A 149 10.14 -0.12 -2.41
CA THR A 149 11.55 0.02 -2.02
C THR A 149 12.34 0.63 -3.17
N LEU A 150 12.92 1.80 -2.96
CA LEU A 150 13.69 2.50 -3.97
C LEU A 150 15.05 1.81 -4.18
N ARG A 151 15.37 1.58 -5.46
CA ARG A 151 16.69 1.09 -5.89
C ARG A 151 17.24 1.99 -6.98
N GLN A 152 18.55 2.17 -6.96
CA GLN A 152 19.26 2.83 -8.04
C GLN A 152 19.27 1.91 -9.26
N VAL A 153 18.66 2.34 -10.35
CA VAL A 153 18.51 1.55 -11.58
C VAL A 153 18.63 2.46 -12.80
N GLY A 154 18.95 1.87 -13.94
CA GLY A 154 18.94 2.60 -15.20
C GLY A 154 17.54 3.13 -15.53
N PHE A 155 17.48 4.35 -16.04
CA PHE A 155 16.28 5.05 -16.47
C PHE A 155 16.44 5.53 -17.91
N LEU A 156 15.41 5.34 -18.75
CA LEU A 156 15.40 5.78 -20.14
C LEU A 156 14.40 6.92 -20.37
N GLY A 157 13.24 6.88 -19.74
CA GLY A 157 12.19 7.90 -19.86
C GLY A 157 11.15 7.56 -20.94
N VAL A 158 10.75 6.31 -21.06
CA VAL A 158 9.68 5.84 -21.94
C VAL A 158 8.56 5.19 -21.12
N THR A 159 7.32 5.44 -21.53
CA THR A 159 6.10 4.83 -20.97
C THR A 159 5.49 3.90 -22.02
N PRO A 160 5.03 2.69 -21.64
CA PRO A 160 4.38 1.76 -22.56
C PRO A 160 2.98 2.22 -22.96
N THR A 161 2.54 1.85 -24.15
CA THR A 161 1.10 1.70 -24.39
C THR A 161 0.57 0.64 -23.43
N SER A 162 -0.60 0.90 -22.89
CA SER A 162 -1.19 0.06 -21.87
C SER A 162 -2.71 -0.01 -22.02
N HIS A 163 -3.27 -1.14 -21.62
CA HIS A 163 -4.71 -1.30 -21.56
C HIS A 163 -5.15 -1.57 -20.13
N VAL A 164 -6.42 -1.28 -19.85
CA VAL A 164 -7.02 -1.61 -18.56
C VAL A 164 -7.49 -3.04 -18.61
N ALA A 165 -6.73 -3.94 -17.99
CA ALA A 165 -7.17 -5.31 -17.75
C ALA A 165 -8.15 -5.34 -16.58
N VAL A 166 -9.23 -6.10 -16.72
CA VAL A 166 -10.23 -6.30 -15.67
C VAL A 166 -10.17 -7.75 -15.21
N GLU A 167 -9.62 -7.96 -14.03
CA GLU A 167 -9.59 -9.28 -13.40
C GLU A 167 -10.81 -9.45 -12.49
N THR A 168 -11.67 -10.42 -12.79
CA THR A 168 -12.76 -10.83 -11.91
C THR A 168 -12.37 -12.07 -11.14
N GLY A 169 -12.83 -12.20 -9.89
CA GLY A 169 -12.42 -13.32 -9.05
C GLY A 169 -13.48 -13.76 -8.04
N GLY A 170 -13.42 -15.05 -7.71
CA GLY A 170 -14.27 -15.66 -6.69
C GLY A 170 -13.72 -15.50 -5.27
N PRO A 171 -14.29 -16.25 -4.29
CA PRO A 171 -13.88 -16.16 -2.88
C PRO A 171 -12.40 -16.41 -2.64
N VAL A 172 -11.78 -17.35 -3.36
CA VAL A 172 -10.34 -17.68 -3.22
C VAL A 172 -9.48 -16.51 -3.66
N TYR A 173 -9.78 -15.91 -4.82
CA TYR A 173 -9.12 -14.70 -5.30
C TYR A 173 -9.23 -13.56 -4.27
N THR A 174 -10.44 -13.35 -3.72
CA THR A 174 -10.67 -12.34 -2.69
C THR A 174 -9.79 -12.56 -1.45
N VAL A 175 -9.67 -13.79 -0.97
CA VAL A 175 -8.80 -14.11 0.18
C VAL A 175 -7.33 -13.84 -0.16
N GLN A 176 -6.87 -14.16 -1.37
CA GLN A 176 -5.51 -13.87 -1.82
C GLN A 176 -5.23 -12.36 -1.86
N GLN A 177 -6.15 -11.57 -2.44
CA GLN A 177 -6.03 -10.11 -2.48
C GLN A 177 -6.05 -9.50 -1.07
N MET A 178 -6.96 -9.95 -0.20
CA MET A 178 -6.99 -9.53 1.21
C MET A 178 -5.69 -9.90 1.94
N GLY A 179 -5.08 -11.06 1.64
CA GLY A 179 -3.78 -11.46 2.19
C GLY A 179 -2.66 -10.49 1.78
N THR A 180 -2.63 -10.09 0.51
CA THR A 180 -1.69 -9.07 0.00
C THR A 180 -1.91 -7.73 0.68
N MET A 181 -3.16 -7.26 0.78
CA MET A 181 -3.53 -6.02 1.48
C MET A 181 -3.16 -6.08 2.97
N ALA A 182 -3.38 -7.22 3.63
CA ALA A 182 -2.99 -7.42 5.02
C ALA A 182 -1.46 -7.32 5.21
N GLY A 183 -0.68 -7.92 4.31
CA GLY A 183 0.78 -7.80 4.32
C GLY A 183 1.25 -6.34 4.15
N GLN A 184 0.63 -5.60 3.23
CA GLN A 184 0.90 -4.17 3.03
C GLN A 184 0.50 -3.34 4.27
N THR A 185 -0.64 -3.65 4.88
CA THR A 185 -1.11 -2.99 6.11
C THR A 185 -0.12 -3.20 7.26
N VAL A 186 0.40 -4.42 7.44
CA VAL A 186 1.41 -4.70 8.48
C VAL A 186 2.70 -3.90 8.23
N LYS A 187 3.17 -3.82 6.98
CA LYS A 187 4.32 -2.98 6.61
C LYS A 187 4.04 -1.49 6.90
N ALA A 188 2.86 -1.00 6.50
CA ALA A 188 2.44 0.38 6.75
C ALA A 188 2.39 0.71 8.25
N LEU A 189 1.87 -0.19 9.08
CA LEU A 189 1.84 -0.03 10.55
C LEU A 189 3.25 0.03 11.16
N ALA A 190 4.20 -0.77 10.65
CA ALA A 190 5.59 -0.72 11.11
C ALA A 190 6.27 0.63 10.80
N THR A 191 5.91 1.28 9.70
CA THR A 191 6.46 2.58 9.28
C THR A 191 5.62 3.77 9.76
N LEU A 192 4.46 3.52 10.34
CA LEU A 192 3.50 4.56 10.74
C LEU A 192 4.11 5.66 11.63
N PRO A 193 4.92 5.36 12.67
CA PRO A 193 5.50 6.41 13.51
C PRO A 193 6.38 7.39 12.71
N VAL A 194 7.19 6.86 11.78
CA VAL A 194 8.08 7.69 10.93
C VAL A 194 7.26 8.55 9.97
N LYS A 195 6.22 7.98 9.36
CA LYS A 195 5.33 8.71 8.44
C LYS A 195 4.52 9.79 9.17
N VAL A 196 4.04 9.53 10.38
CA VAL A 196 3.36 10.53 11.21
C VAL A 196 4.30 11.67 11.60
N TYR A 197 5.57 11.36 11.90
CA TYR A 197 6.58 12.41 12.12
C TYR A 197 6.75 13.30 10.88
N GLY A 198 6.81 12.69 9.67
CA GLY A 198 6.85 13.43 8.40
C GLY A 198 5.63 14.33 8.17
N VAL A 199 4.43 13.91 8.57
CA VAL A 199 3.24 14.76 8.56
C VAL A 199 3.41 15.94 9.53
N GLY A 200 4.00 15.72 10.70
CA GLY A 200 4.34 16.78 11.65
C GLY A 200 5.31 17.80 11.05
N GLU A 201 6.35 17.37 10.32
CA GLU A 201 7.27 18.27 9.60
C GLU A 201 6.53 19.09 8.52
N ALA A 202 5.56 18.48 7.83
CA ALA A 202 4.75 19.17 6.82
C ALA A 202 3.84 20.23 7.43
N ILE A 203 3.23 19.96 8.59
CA ILE A 203 2.38 20.92 9.32
C ILE A 203 3.16 22.19 9.68
N VAL A 204 4.43 22.07 10.08
CA VAL A 204 5.29 23.21 10.44
C VAL A 204 6.05 23.80 9.24
N GLY A 205 5.81 23.32 8.01
CA GLY A 205 6.36 23.87 6.79
C GLY A 205 7.84 23.53 6.54
N VAL A 206 8.38 22.47 7.16
CA VAL A 206 9.77 22.01 6.97
C VAL A 206 9.91 21.22 5.67
N LYS A 207 8.88 20.46 5.31
CA LYS A 207 8.80 19.64 4.09
C LYS A 207 7.39 19.66 3.51
N GLU A 208 7.27 19.34 2.23
CA GLU A 208 5.97 19.00 1.63
C GLU A 208 5.47 17.66 2.16
N ARG A 209 4.14 17.52 2.26
CA ARG A 209 3.53 16.27 2.68
C ARG A 209 3.69 15.21 1.59
N ALA A 210 4.30 14.09 1.91
CA ALA A 210 4.49 12.99 0.96
C ALA A 210 3.13 12.38 0.55
N ALA A 211 2.97 12.04 -0.72
CA ALA A 211 1.73 11.47 -1.27
C ALA A 211 1.34 10.13 -0.61
N ASP A 212 2.32 9.37 -0.12
CA ASP A 212 2.12 8.10 0.59
C ASP A 212 1.94 8.26 2.12
N SER A 213 1.69 9.50 2.57
CA SER A 213 1.44 9.79 3.98
C SER A 213 0.13 9.17 4.46
N PRO A 214 0.08 8.69 5.71
CA PRO A 214 -1.17 8.21 6.28
C PRO A 214 -2.19 9.34 6.40
N VAL A 215 -3.45 9.01 6.14
CA VAL A 215 -4.59 9.90 6.31
C VAL A 215 -5.39 9.51 7.53
N SER A 216 -6.03 10.49 8.17
CA SER A 216 -7.01 10.24 9.24
C SER A 216 -8.39 9.94 8.66
N ILE A 217 -9.36 9.72 9.54
CA ILE A 217 -10.76 9.57 9.15
C ILE A 217 -11.30 10.84 8.46
N VAL A 218 -10.75 12.02 8.80
CA VAL A 218 -11.09 13.29 8.16
C VAL A 218 -10.58 13.34 6.72
N GLY A 219 -9.32 12.95 6.50
CA GLY A 219 -8.72 12.84 5.17
C GLY A 219 -9.42 11.80 4.31
N GLY A 220 -9.72 10.61 4.87
CA GLY A 220 -10.50 9.58 4.18
C GLY A 220 -11.91 10.05 3.80
N GLY A 221 -12.60 10.77 4.68
CA GLY A 221 -13.92 11.37 4.41
C GLY A 221 -13.85 12.44 3.30
N ARG A 222 -12.77 13.25 3.29
CA ARG A 222 -12.52 14.24 2.25
C ARG A 222 -12.30 13.57 0.89
N LEU A 223 -11.41 12.58 0.80
CA LEU A 223 -11.17 11.84 -0.43
C LEU A 223 -12.45 11.19 -0.97
N ALA A 224 -13.27 10.62 -0.08
CA ALA A 224 -14.58 10.09 -0.46
C ALA A 224 -15.50 11.19 -1.01
N GLY A 225 -15.53 12.36 -0.39
CA GLY A 225 -16.32 13.51 -0.84
C GLY A 225 -15.85 14.04 -2.19
N GLU A 226 -14.55 14.22 -2.37
CA GLU A 226 -13.94 14.67 -3.63
C GLU A 226 -14.28 13.70 -4.78
N THR A 227 -14.14 12.39 -4.58
CA THR A 227 -14.50 11.38 -5.59
C THR A 227 -15.98 11.41 -5.94
N VAL A 228 -16.88 11.59 -4.96
CA VAL A 228 -18.32 11.67 -5.22
C VAL A 228 -18.69 12.94 -5.96
N SER A 229 -18.03 14.06 -5.69
CA SER A 229 -18.31 15.36 -6.30
C SER A 229 -17.75 15.51 -7.72
N GLN A 230 -16.82 14.66 -8.14
CA GLN A 230 -16.27 14.69 -9.51
C GLN A 230 -17.34 14.35 -10.56
N GLU A 231 -17.67 15.29 -11.45
CA GLU A 231 -18.72 15.13 -12.47
C GLU A 231 -18.36 14.13 -13.57
N GLY A 232 -17.08 13.91 -13.84
CA GLY A 232 -16.58 13.01 -14.90
C GLY A 232 -16.65 11.51 -14.56
N PHE A 233 -16.84 11.14 -13.30
CA PHE A 233 -16.86 9.73 -12.89
C PHE A 233 -18.28 9.13 -12.95
N PRO A 234 -18.45 7.96 -13.60
CA PRO A 234 -19.72 7.24 -13.58
C PRO A 234 -20.17 6.87 -12.16
N VAL A 235 -21.49 6.85 -11.93
CA VAL A 235 -22.06 6.51 -10.60
C VAL A 235 -21.57 5.14 -10.11
N VAL A 236 -21.39 4.18 -11.01
CA VAL A 236 -20.88 2.84 -10.68
C VAL A 236 -19.47 2.91 -10.10
N GLU A 237 -18.57 3.68 -10.71
CA GLU A 237 -17.18 3.84 -10.25
C GLU A 237 -17.13 4.52 -8.89
N LYS A 238 -17.92 5.56 -8.67
CA LYS A 238 -18.07 6.20 -7.35
C LYS A 238 -18.53 5.21 -6.28
N THR A 239 -19.51 4.38 -6.62
CA THR A 239 -20.06 3.37 -5.71
C THR A 239 -18.99 2.31 -5.38
N VAL A 240 -18.28 1.80 -6.40
CA VAL A 240 -17.20 0.83 -6.21
C VAL A 240 -16.10 1.41 -5.35
N PHE A 241 -15.66 2.65 -5.61
CA PHE A 241 -14.66 3.32 -4.79
C PHE A 241 -15.07 3.42 -3.32
N LEU A 242 -16.32 3.84 -3.05
CA LEU A 242 -16.83 3.92 -1.68
C LEU A 242 -16.90 2.55 -0.99
N LEU A 243 -17.34 1.51 -1.71
CA LEU A 243 -17.36 0.14 -1.19
C LEU A 243 -15.95 -0.36 -0.88
N MET A 244 -14.98 -0.13 -1.77
CA MET A 244 -13.58 -0.47 -1.56
C MET A 244 -12.98 0.27 -0.36
N LEU A 245 -13.32 1.55 -0.19
CA LEU A 245 -12.89 2.35 0.95
C LEU A 245 -13.46 1.80 2.26
N ILE A 246 -14.76 1.49 2.31
CA ILE A 246 -15.41 0.89 3.49
C ILE A 246 -14.80 -0.48 3.80
N ALA A 247 -14.59 -1.31 2.79
CA ALA A 247 -13.97 -2.63 2.97
C ALA A 247 -12.53 -2.50 3.48
N GLY A 248 -11.75 -1.59 2.91
CA GLY A 248 -10.39 -1.28 3.35
C GLY A 248 -10.32 -0.83 4.81
N PHE A 249 -11.20 0.08 5.24
CA PHE A 249 -11.29 0.50 6.63
C PHE A 249 -11.66 -0.66 7.57
N ASN A 250 -12.63 -1.50 7.20
CA ASN A 250 -12.99 -2.66 8.00
C ASN A 250 -11.84 -3.65 8.12
N LEU A 251 -11.13 -3.93 7.01
CA LEU A 251 -9.95 -4.79 7.03
C LEU A 251 -8.86 -4.20 7.95
N PHE A 252 -8.57 -2.90 7.80
CA PHE A 252 -7.58 -2.20 8.63
C PHE A 252 -7.94 -2.25 10.11
N ILE A 253 -9.19 -1.91 10.49
CA ILE A 253 -9.65 -1.93 11.88
C ILE A 253 -9.59 -3.34 12.44
N GLY A 254 -9.99 -4.35 11.66
CA GLY A 254 -9.89 -5.75 12.06
C GLY A 254 -8.45 -6.18 12.34
N LEU A 255 -7.53 -5.90 11.42
CA LEU A 255 -6.12 -6.23 11.57
C LEU A 255 -5.45 -5.44 12.71
N PHE A 256 -5.76 -4.14 12.82
CA PHE A 256 -5.23 -3.28 13.87
C PHE A 256 -5.61 -3.79 15.27
N ASN A 257 -6.86 -4.22 15.44
CA ASN A 257 -7.35 -4.78 16.70
C ASN A 257 -6.74 -6.14 17.05
N PHE A 258 -6.15 -6.88 16.10
CA PHE A 258 -5.37 -8.09 16.40
C PHE A 258 -3.95 -7.83 16.85
N ILE A 259 -3.44 -6.60 16.81
CA ILE A 259 -2.09 -6.27 17.31
C ILE A 259 -2.04 -6.60 18.82
N PRO A 260 -1.01 -7.36 19.30
CA PRO A 260 -0.91 -7.80 20.69
C PRO A 260 -0.47 -6.66 21.63
N LEU A 261 -1.19 -5.54 21.61
CA LEU A 261 -0.95 -4.33 22.40
C LEU A 261 -2.22 -3.90 23.13
N LEU A 262 -2.15 -3.66 24.42
CA LEU A 262 -3.23 -2.97 25.13
C LEU A 262 -3.22 -1.47 24.75
N PRO A 263 -4.38 -0.83 24.59
CA PRO A 263 -5.74 -1.27 24.96
C PRO A 263 -6.52 -2.02 23.87
N LEU A 264 -5.87 -2.51 22.80
CA LEU A 264 -6.54 -3.23 21.71
C LEU A 264 -6.96 -4.63 22.13
N ASP A 265 -7.95 -5.22 21.44
CA ASP A 265 -8.44 -6.57 21.70
C ASP A 265 -7.34 -7.63 21.60
N GLY A 266 -6.39 -7.44 20.69
CA GLY A 266 -5.21 -8.30 20.52
C GLY A 266 -4.34 -8.40 21.78
N GLY A 267 -4.25 -7.35 22.58
CA GLY A 267 -3.56 -7.39 23.88
C GLY A 267 -4.25 -8.33 24.87
N HIS A 268 -5.58 -8.33 24.91
CA HIS A 268 -6.36 -9.25 25.74
C HIS A 268 -6.27 -10.69 25.22
N ILE A 269 -6.30 -10.88 23.89
CA ILE A 269 -6.10 -12.19 23.24
C ILE A 269 -4.71 -12.73 23.60
N ALA A 270 -3.65 -11.92 23.48
CA ALA A 270 -2.29 -12.30 23.82
C ALA A 270 -2.19 -12.69 25.31
N GLY A 271 -2.83 -11.94 26.20
CA GLY A 271 -2.91 -12.27 27.63
C GLY A 271 -3.60 -13.62 27.89
N ALA A 272 -4.70 -13.92 27.20
CA ALA A 272 -5.41 -15.20 27.32
C ALA A 272 -4.58 -16.38 26.76
N LEU A 273 -3.89 -16.18 25.63
CA LEU A 273 -2.98 -17.19 25.06
C LEU A 273 -1.79 -17.43 25.98
N TRP A 274 -1.22 -16.39 26.57
CA TRP A 274 -0.14 -16.51 27.54
C TRP A 274 -0.59 -17.30 28.79
N GLU A 275 -1.83 -17.09 29.26
CA GLU A 275 -2.44 -17.89 30.33
C GLU A 275 -2.49 -19.38 29.95
N ALA A 276 -2.91 -19.68 28.70
CA ALA A 276 -2.93 -21.07 28.21
C ALA A 276 -1.54 -21.72 28.18
N VAL A 277 -0.53 -20.99 27.70
CA VAL A 277 0.86 -21.46 27.66
C VAL A 277 1.38 -21.73 29.07
N ARG A 278 1.20 -20.80 30.01
CA ARG A 278 1.64 -20.96 31.41
C ARG A 278 1.00 -22.16 32.07
N ARG A 279 -0.31 -22.35 31.89
CA ARG A 279 -1.04 -23.51 32.45
C ARG A 279 -0.62 -24.83 31.83
N GLY A 280 -0.39 -24.86 30.49
CA GLY A 280 0.13 -26.03 29.79
C GLY A 280 1.50 -26.43 30.31
N PHE A 281 2.38 -25.45 30.49
CA PHE A 281 3.74 -25.69 31.00
C PHE A 281 3.78 -26.13 32.47
N ALA A 282 2.89 -25.58 33.31
CA ALA A 282 2.74 -26.02 34.70
C ALA A 282 2.29 -27.49 34.80
N ARG A 283 1.30 -27.88 33.94
CA ARG A 283 0.86 -29.28 33.84
C ARG A 283 1.98 -30.23 33.44
N LEU A 284 2.76 -29.87 32.42
CA LEU A 284 3.88 -30.68 31.92
C LEU A 284 4.95 -30.89 33.00
N ARG A 285 5.12 -29.92 33.93
CA ARG A 285 6.10 -29.96 35.00
C ARG A 285 5.52 -30.44 36.36
N GLY A 286 4.28 -30.89 36.41
CA GLY A 286 3.63 -31.32 37.65
C GLY A 286 3.49 -30.22 38.71
N ARG A 287 3.49 -28.92 38.27
CA ARG A 287 3.33 -27.76 39.17
C ARG A 287 1.86 -27.37 39.32
N PRO A 288 1.47 -26.74 40.47
CA PRO A 288 0.12 -26.22 40.65
C PRO A 288 -0.23 -25.15 39.60
N ASP A 289 -1.54 -24.98 39.34
CA ASP A 289 -2.04 -23.98 38.37
C ASP A 289 -1.52 -22.57 38.73
N PRO A 290 -0.84 -21.88 37.82
CA PRO A 290 -0.28 -20.54 38.06
C PRO A 290 -1.35 -19.44 38.16
N GLY A 291 -2.65 -19.78 38.04
CA GLY A 291 -3.76 -18.85 38.13
C GLY A 291 -3.95 -17.99 36.87
N TYR A 292 -4.88 -17.05 36.98
CA TYR A 292 -5.21 -16.12 35.89
C TYR A 292 -4.12 -15.08 35.67
N VAL A 293 -4.02 -14.59 34.43
CA VAL A 293 -3.15 -13.43 34.12
C VAL A 293 -3.85 -12.17 34.57
N ASP A 294 -3.20 -11.41 35.42
CA ASP A 294 -3.68 -10.12 35.89
C ASP A 294 -3.31 -9.02 34.86
N VAL A 295 -4.26 -8.73 33.96
CA VAL A 295 -4.11 -7.72 32.89
C VAL A 295 -4.05 -6.31 33.52
N ALA A 296 -4.55 -6.10 34.73
CA ALA A 296 -4.48 -4.80 35.41
C ALA A 296 -3.04 -4.32 35.65
N LYS A 297 -2.09 -5.24 35.79
CA LYS A 297 -0.67 -4.89 35.90
C LYS A 297 -0.07 -4.26 34.63
N LEU A 298 -0.74 -4.44 33.48
CA LEU A 298 -0.34 -3.88 32.19
C LEU A 298 -1.02 -2.54 31.89
N LEU A 299 -1.89 -2.03 32.79
CA LEU A 299 -2.58 -0.74 32.64
C LEU A 299 -1.62 0.43 32.37
N PRO A 300 -0.46 0.57 33.04
CA PRO A 300 0.46 1.68 32.74
C PRO A 300 0.96 1.65 31.29
N ILE A 301 1.24 0.44 30.78
CA ILE A 301 1.66 0.24 29.38
C ILE A 301 0.49 0.58 28.44
N ALA A 302 -0.73 0.15 28.78
CA ALA A 302 -1.93 0.45 28.01
C ALA A 302 -2.17 1.98 27.91
N TYR A 303 -2.00 2.74 28.99
CA TYR A 303 -2.12 4.19 28.98
C TYR A 303 -1.02 4.84 28.13
N CYS A 304 0.22 4.37 28.20
CA CYS A 304 1.31 4.88 27.38
C CYS A 304 1.01 4.67 25.88
N VAL A 305 0.62 3.45 25.49
CA VAL A 305 0.25 3.12 24.11
C VAL A 305 -0.95 3.96 23.65
N ALA A 306 -2.01 4.04 24.47
CA ALA A 306 -3.19 4.86 24.15
C ALA A 306 -2.84 6.33 23.95
N SER A 307 -1.95 6.90 24.77
CA SER A 307 -1.49 8.28 24.66
C SER A 307 -0.72 8.51 23.35
N VAL A 308 0.17 7.57 22.98
CA VAL A 308 0.91 7.64 21.71
C VAL A 308 -0.04 7.59 20.52
N LEU A 309 -0.98 6.64 20.51
CA LEU A 309 -1.99 6.52 19.44
C LEU A 309 -2.88 7.76 19.34
N LEU A 310 -3.26 8.35 20.47
CA LEU A 310 -4.04 9.59 20.52
C LEU A 310 -3.26 10.76 19.91
N VAL A 311 -1.99 10.94 20.30
CA VAL A 311 -1.13 12.01 19.75
C VAL A 311 -0.96 11.81 18.23
N MET A 312 -0.67 10.59 17.78
CA MET A 312 -0.56 10.28 16.35
C MET A 312 -1.86 10.60 15.62
N GLY A 313 -3.01 10.21 16.17
CA GLY A 313 -4.33 10.51 15.59
C GLY A 313 -4.58 12.01 15.47
N VAL A 314 -4.23 12.79 16.50
CA VAL A 314 -4.36 14.27 16.48
C VAL A 314 -3.45 14.88 15.41
N VAL A 315 -2.19 14.44 15.32
CA VAL A 315 -1.25 14.92 14.27
C VAL A 315 -1.80 14.64 12.87
N LEU A 316 -2.35 13.46 12.63
CA LEU A 316 -2.95 13.11 11.34
C LEU A 316 -4.19 13.98 11.03
N ILE A 317 -5.09 14.17 12.00
CA ILE A 317 -6.27 15.04 11.81
C ILE A 317 -5.84 16.47 11.49
N VAL A 318 -4.89 17.03 12.24
CA VAL A 318 -4.37 18.37 11.98
C VAL A 318 -3.68 18.43 10.62
N GLY A 319 -2.90 17.41 10.27
CA GLY A 319 -2.26 17.31 8.95
C GLY A 319 -3.29 17.30 7.80
N ASP A 320 -4.39 16.56 7.93
CA ASP A 320 -5.45 16.51 6.92
C ASP A 320 -6.23 17.84 6.80
N LEU A 321 -6.24 18.66 7.84
CA LEU A 321 -6.88 19.98 7.83
C LEU A 321 -5.96 21.07 7.28
N VAL A 322 -4.65 21.04 7.64
CA VAL A 322 -3.69 22.12 7.34
C VAL A 322 -2.97 21.88 6.02
N VAL A 323 -2.55 20.65 5.77
CA VAL A 323 -1.82 20.21 4.56
C VAL A 323 -2.51 19.00 3.93
N PRO A 324 -3.73 19.17 3.39
CA PRO A 324 -4.50 18.05 2.86
C PRO A 324 -3.84 17.43 1.64
N LEU A 325 -4.04 16.10 1.48
CA LEU A 325 -3.78 15.42 0.22
C LEU A 325 -5.01 15.59 -0.69
N HIS A 326 -4.76 15.93 -1.96
CA HIS A 326 -5.79 16.01 -3.00
C HIS A 326 -5.62 14.88 -3.98
N ILE A 327 -6.73 14.44 -4.58
CA ILE A 327 -6.69 13.57 -5.75
C ILE A 327 -6.37 14.49 -6.92
N GLU A 328 -5.17 14.41 -7.47
CA GLU A 328 -4.84 15.10 -8.71
C GLU A 328 -5.72 14.52 -9.85
N SER A 329 -6.41 15.41 -10.53
CA SER A 329 -7.32 15.10 -11.66
C SER A 329 -6.55 14.95 -12.96
#